data_5b05892648d02ee9aab52a759220d8d1
#
_entry.id   5b05892648d02ee9aab52a759220d8d1
#
_cell.length_a   1.000
_cell.length_b   1.000
_cell.length_c   1.000
_cell.angle_alpha   90.00
_cell.angle_beta   90.00
_cell.angle_gamma   90.00
#
_symmetry.space_group_name_H-M   'P 1'
#
loop_
_entity.id
_entity.type
_entity.pdbx_description
1 polymer ?
#
loop_
_entity_poly.entity_id
_entity_poly.type
_entity_poly.pdbx_seq_one_letter_code
_entity_poly.pdbx_strand_id
1 'polypeptide(L)'
;MTRDELTRKILSIKRVKGLTWKAIVAEIGGGSAVYLTAALMGQMKLRPEQAERAARLLGLDPGEQHLLQEIPYRGSLTTMGPGAVPTDPLIYRFYELVQVYGTTWKELIQEEFGDGIMSAIDFDMAIERQPDPKGDRVKLTLSGKFLPYKEY
;
A
#
# COMPACT_ATOMS: atom_id res chain seq x y z
N MET A 1 -3.01 -4.84 22.47
CA MET A 1 -3.51 -4.22 21.20
C MET A 1 -2.89 -4.95 20.03
N THR A 2 -3.67 -5.31 19.05
CA THR A 2 -3.20 -5.91 17.79
C THR A 2 -2.89 -4.81 16.76
N ARG A 3 -2.19 -5.17 15.69
CA ARG A 3 -1.89 -4.25 14.59
C ARG A 3 -3.17 -3.73 13.89
N ASP A 4 -4.18 -4.57 13.78
CA ASP A 4 -5.48 -4.20 13.19
C ASP A 4 -6.25 -3.20 14.07
N GLU A 5 -6.26 -3.41 15.37
CA GLU A 5 -6.85 -2.45 16.32
C GLU A 5 -6.14 -1.09 16.26
N LEU A 6 -4.80 -1.09 16.16
CA LEU A 6 -4.02 0.14 15.99
C LEU A 6 -4.39 0.86 14.68
N THR A 7 -4.52 0.12 13.58
CA THR A 7 -4.94 0.70 12.28
C THR A 7 -6.31 1.38 12.39
N ARG A 8 -7.28 0.73 13.04
CA ARG A 8 -8.61 1.33 13.28
C ARG A 8 -8.53 2.58 14.15
N LYS A 9 -7.70 2.56 15.19
CA LYS A 9 -7.43 3.73 16.05
C LYS A 9 -6.85 4.89 15.24
N ILE A 10 -5.85 4.63 14.40
CA ILE A 10 -5.22 5.64 13.52
C ILE A 10 -6.25 6.27 12.58
N LEU A 11 -7.08 5.47 11.93
CA LEU A 11 -8.16 5.97 11.07
C LEU A 11 -9.17 6.85 11.83
N SER A 12 -9.50 6.47 13.07
CA SER A 12 -10.36 7.27 13.94
C SER A 12 -9.70 8.61 14.30
N ILE A 13 -8.44 8.59 14.72
CA ILE A 13 -7.68 9.81 15.06
C ILE A 13 -7.58 10.74 13.85
N LYS A 14 -7.25 10.19 12.67
CA LYS A 14 -7.19 10.94 11.42
C LYS A 14 -8.49 11.69 11.15
N ARG A 15 -9.63 11.01 11.32
CA ARG A 15 -10.96 11.58 11.11
C ARG A 15 -11.28 12.67 12.12
N VAL A 16 -11.07 12.39 13.41
CA VAL A 16 -11.35 13.33 14.51
C VAL A 16 -10.49 14.59 14.42
N LYS A 17 -9.23 14.45 14.08
CA LYS A 17 -8.30 15.58 13.91
C LYS A 17 -8.41 16.27 12.54
N GLY A 18 -9.23 15.79 11.61
CA GLY A 18 -9.34 16.33 10.26
C GLY A 18 -8.06 16.22 9.43
N LEU A 19 -7.18 15.25 9.73
CA LEU A 19 -5.89 15.08 9.06
C LEU A 19 -6.08 14.47 7.67
N THR A 20 -5.27 14.93 6.70
CA THR A 20 -5.15 14.29 5.39
C THR A 20 -3.97 13.33 5.37
N TRP A 21 -4.00 12.31 4.52
CA TRP A 21 -2.82 11.44 4.32
C TRP A 21 -1.61 12.24 3.86
N LYS A 22 -1.83 13.24 3.00
CA LYS A 22 -0.76 14.14 2.54
C LYS A 22 -0.06 14.84 3.71
N ALA A 23 -0.80 15.37 4.67
CA ALA A 23 -0.24 16.03 5.85
C ALA A 23 0.49 15.02 6.76
N ILE A 24 -0.11 13.85 7.00
CA ILE A 24 0.50 12.80 7.83
C ILE A 24 1.83 12.32 7.23
N VAL A 25 1.84 12.04 5.93
CA VAL A 25 3.04 11.58 5.22
C VAL A 25 4.14 12.64 5.20
N ALA A 26 3.79 13.91 5.01
CA ALA A 26 4.75 15.01 5.04
C ALA A 26 5.42 15.14 6.41
N GLU A 27 4.66 14.98 7.50
CA GLU A 27 5.19 15.05 8.87
C GLU A 27 6.10 13.85 9.20
N ILE A 28 5.71 12.64 8.78
CA ILE A 28 6.53 11.44 9.01
C ILE A 28 7.81 11.49 8.20
N GLY A 29 7.73 11.82 6.91
CA GLY A 29 8.86 11.95 6.00
C GLY A 29 9.66 10.67 5.76
N GLY A 30 10.65 10.75 4.88
CA GLY A 30 11.63 9.66 4.65
C GLY A 30 11.08 8.42 3.93
N GLY A 31 9.97 8.55 3.20
CA GLY A 31 9.38 7.47 2.42
C GLY A 31 8.33 7.99 1.43
N SER A 32 7.93 7.16 0.47
CA SER A 32 6.85 7.51 -0.46
C SER A 32 5.50 7.58 0.26
N ALA A 33 4.58 8.37 -0.29
CA ALA A 33 3.22 8.48 0.26
C ALA A 33 2.53 7.11 0.34
N VAL A 34 2.70 6.27 -0.67
CA VAL A 34 2.12 4.92 -0.71
C VAL A 34 2.69 4.04 0.39
N TYR A 35 4.03 4.01 0.55
CA TYR A 35 4.67 3.19 1.58
C TYR A 35 4.25 3.59 3.00
N LEU A 36 4.33 4.90 3.33
CA LEU A 36 4.01 5.40 4.66
C LEU A 36 2.53 5.20 4.99
N THR A 37 1.64 5.44 4.02
CA THR A 37 0.20 5.16 4.20
C THR A 37 -0.04 3.66 4.40
N ALA A 38 0.58 2.78 3.58
CA ALA A 38 0.46 1.34 3.73
C ALA A 38 0.96 0.87 5.11
N ALA A 39 2.02 1.49 5.63
CA ALA A 39 2.50 1.18 6.97
C ALA A 39 1.47 1.55 8.05
N LEU A 40 0.85 2.73 7.98
CA LEU A 40 -0.20 3.13 8.92
C LEU A 40 -1.49 2.31 8.74
N MET A 41 -1.74 1.81 7.53
CA MET A 41 -2.83 0.86 7.23
C MET A 41 -2.52 -0.59 7.63
N GLY A 42 -1.40 -0.84 8.31
CA GLY A 42 -1.07 -2.16 8.84
C GLY A 42 -0.41 -3.14 7.85
N GLN A 43 -0.02 -2.69 6.66
CA GLN A 43 0.54 -3.55 5.61
C GLN A 43 2.07 -3.52 5.54
N MET A 44 2.71 -2.50 6.11
CA MET A 44 4.16 -2.33 6.15
C MET A 44 4.60 -1.93 7.55
N LYS A 45 5.90 -1.96 7.80
CA LYS A 45 6.50 -1.46 9.04
C LYS A 45 7.11 -0.07 8.83
N LEU A 46 7.16 0.73 9.88
CA LEU A 46 7.93 1.98 9.91
C LEU A 46 9.32 1.76 10.49
N ARG A 47 10.27 2.59 10.08
CA ARG A 47 11.56 2.70 10.77
C ARG A 47 11.37 3.42 12.12
N PRO A 48 12.28 3.25 13.08
CA PRO A 48 12.13 3.85 14.42
C PRO A 48 11.82 5.34 14.40
N GLU A 49 12.56 6.12 13.62
CA GLU A 49 12.39 7.57 13.49
C GLU A 49 11.06 7.97 12.82
N GLN A 50 10.54 7.14 11.94
CA GLN A 50 9.22 7.34 11.30
C GLN A 50 8.10 7.01 12.29
N ALA A 51 8.25 5.92 13.05
CA ALA A 51 7.28 5.51 14.07
C ALA A 51 7.19 6.56 15.19
N GLU A 52 8.32 7.16 15.59
CA GLU A 52 8.34 8.24 16.58
C GLU A 52 7.57 9.47 16.08
N ARG A 53 7.82 9.92 14.85
CA ARG A 53 7.10 11.06 14.27
C ARG A 53 5.61 10.77 14.12
N ALA A 54 5.26 9.57 13.66
CA ALA A 54 3.86 9.14 13.57
C ALA A 54 3.19 9.12 14.96
N ALA A 55 3.85 8.58 15.96
CA ALA A 55 3.33 8.52 17.34
C ALA A 55 3.10 9.91 17.92
N ARG A 56 4.03 10.84 17.72
CA ARG A 56 3.91 12.23 18.17
C ARG A 56 2.73 12.93 17.50
N LEU A 57 2.59 12.82 16.18
CA LEU A 57 1.50 13.45 15.43
C LEU A 57 0.12 12.89 15.82
N LEU A 58 0.04 11.59 15.95
CA LEU A 58 -1.22 10.88 16.17
C LEU A 58 -1.55 10.75 17.68
N GLY A 59 -0.60 10.98 18.58
CA GLY A 59 -0.80 10.82 20.02
C GLY A 59 -0.85 9.34 20.42
N LEU A 60 0.03 8.53 19.87
CA LEU A 60 0.14 7.11 20.19
C LEU A 60 1.06 6.88 21.40
N ASP A 61 0.75 5.87 22.19
CA ASP A 61 1.61 5.48 23.31
C ASP A 61 2.86 4.69 22.86
N PRO A 62 3.84 4.44 23.75
CA PRO A 62 5.07 3.72 23.40
C PRO A 62 4.85 2.30 22.87
N GLY A 63 3.84 1.58 23.37
CA GLY A 63 3.50 0.24 22.90
C GLY A 63 2.94 0.28 21.48
N GLU A 64 2.10 1.26 21.18
CA GLU A 64 1.54 1.51 19.85
C GLU A 64 2.60 1.95 18.85
N GLN A 65 3.53 2.81 19.30
CA GLN A 65 4.70 3.17 18.49
C GLN A 65 5.55 1.94 18.16
N HIS A 66 5.74 1.03 19.10
CA HIS A 66 6.49 -0.20 18.87
C HIS A 66 5.80 -1.10 17.83
N LEU A 67 4.47 -1.26 17.94
CA LEU A 67 3.68 -2.00 16.94
C LEU A 67 3.85 -1.47 15.51
N LEU A 68 4.09 -0.17 15.32
CA LEU A 68 4.35 0.40 13.98
C LEU A 68 5.66 -0.10 13.37
N GLN A 69 6.58 -0.61 14.17
CA GLN A 69 7.91 -1.09 13.76
C GLN A 69 7.94 -2.62 13.54
N GLU A 70 6.93 -3.33 14.02
CA GLU A 70 6.84 -4.78 13.84
C GLU A 70 6.48 -5.15 12.41
N ILE A 71 6.95 -6.33 11.98
CA ILE A 71 6.59 -6.91 10.67
C ILE A 71 5.11 -7.33 10.73
N PRO A 72 4.22 -6.74 9.90
CA PRO A 72 2.81 -7.08 9.95
C PRO A 72 2.49 -8.34 9.17
N TYR A 73 1.37 -8.98 9.51
CA TYR A 73 0.71 -9.92 8.61
C TYR A 73 0.05 -9.15 7.46
N ARG A 74 0.45 -9.42 6.23
CA ARG A 74 0.00 -8.68 5.04
C ARG A 74 -1.22 -9.32 4.40
N GLY A 75 -2.12 -8.47 3.90
CA GLY A 75 -3.24 -8.89 3.05
C GLY A 75 -4.40 -9.58 3.75
N SER A 76 -4.33 -9.84 5.05
CA SER A 76 -5.27 -10.77 5.69
C SER A 76 -6.45 -10.15 6.45
N LEU A 77 -6.42 -8.88 6.81
CA LEU A 77 -7.35 -8.46 7.87
C LEU A 77 -8.27 -7.27 7.56
N THR A 78 -8.04 -6.53 6.49
CA THR A 78 -8.73 -5.22 6.36
C THR A 78 -9.70 -5.07 5.22
N THR A 79 -9.67 -5.91 4.18
CA THR A 79 -10.53 -5.72 3.01
C THR A 79 -11.18 -6.98 2.47
N MET A 80 -10.64 -8.16 2.80
CA MET A 80 -11.15 -9.42 2.25
C MET A 80 -10.87 -10.59 3.19
N GLY A 81 -11.87 -11.45 3.39
CA GLY A 81 -11.63 -12.80 3.92
C GLY A 81 -10.90 -13.67 2.88
N PRO A 82 -10.28 -14.80 3.29
CA PRO A 82 -9.66 -15.74 2.36
C PRO A 82 -10.63 -16.17 1.26
N GLY A 83 -10.24 -15.99 -0.01
CA GLY A 83 -11.05 -16.38 -1.17
C GLY A 83 -12.23 -15.44 -1.51
N ALA A 84 -12.40 -14.34 -0.81
CA ALA A 84 -13.49 -13.41 -1.09
C ALA A 84 -13.13 -12.42 -2.22
N VAL A 85 -14.11 -12.13 -3.07
CA VAL A 85 -14.02 -11.06 -4.06
C VAL A 85 -14.19 -9.72 -3.34
N PRO A 86 -13.36 -8.68 -3.63
CA PRO A 86 -13.54 -7.34 -3.05
C PRO A 86 -14.94 -6.78 -3.37
N THR A 87 -15.62 -6.23 -2.36
CA THR A 87 -16.92 -5.61 -2.52
C THR A 87 -16.88 -4.08 -2.53
N ASP A 88 -15.78 -3.47 -2.02
CA ASP A 88 -15.58 -2.04 -2.17
C ASP A 88 -15.42 -1.68 -3.65
N PRO A 89 -16.20 -0.72 -4.20
CA PRO A 89 -16.19 -0.42 -5.63
C PRO A 89 -14.85 0.05 -6.17
N LEU A 90 -14.05 0.77 -5.39
CA LEU A 90 -12.72 1.24 -5.79
C LEU A 90 -11.71 0.09 -5.80
N ILE A 91 -11.69 -0.73 -4.76
CA ILE A 91 -10.80 -1.91 -4.67
C ILE A 91 -11.19 -2.93 -5.75
N TYR A 92 -12.49 -3.13 -5.97
CA TYR A 92 -12.99 -4.03 -7.02
C TYR A 92 -12.52 -3.60 -8.43
N ARG A 93 -12.36 -2.30 -8.73
CA ARG A 93 -11.83 -1.85 -10.04
C ARG A 93 -10.43 -2.41 -10.29
N PHE A 94 -9.55 -2.44 -9.30
CA PHE A 94 -8.21 -3.05 -9.44
C PHE A 94 -8.28 -4.57 -9.61
N TYR A 95 -9.15 -5.23 -8.86
CA TYR A 95 -9.41 -6.66 -9.02
C TYR A 95 -9.95 -6.99 -10.42
N GLU A 96 -10.90 -6.21 -10.93
CA GLU A 96 -11.46 -6.33 -12.27
C GLU A 96 -10.38 -6.14 -13.37
N LEU A 97 -9.46 -5.18 -13.20
CA LEU A 97 -8.32 -5.00 -14.11
C LEU A 97 -7.46 -6.28 -14.20
N VAL A 98 -7.16 -6.90 -13.08
CA VAL A 98 -6.41 -8.18 -13.06
C VAL A 98 -7.21 -9.29 -13.76
N GLN A 99 -8.50 -9.38 -13.51
CA GLN A 99 -9.34 -10.40 -14.16
C GLN A 99 -9.40 -10.22 -15.69
N VAL A 100 -9.55 -8.99 -16.16
CA VAL A 100 -9.70 -8.69 -17.60
C VAL A 100 -8.36 -8.68 -18.32
N TYR A 101 -7.33 -8.08 -17.72
CA TYR A 101 -6.04 -7.83 -18.38
C TYR A 101 -4.89 -8.72 -17.90
N GLY A 102 -5.09 -9.54 -16.87
CA GLY A 102 -4.01 -10.33 -16.28
C GLY A 102 -3.31 -11.24 -17.28
N THR A 103 -4.06 -11.93 -18.12
CA THR A 103 -3.51 -12.79 -19.20
C THR A 103 -2.82 -11.95 -20.28
N THR A 104 -3.33 -10.79 -20.61
CA THR A 104 -2.72 -9.86 -21.57
C THR A 104 -1.37 -9.36 -21.03
N TRP A 105 -1.31 -8.94 -19.78
CA TRP A 105 -0.06 -8.52 -19.16
C TRP A 105 0.96 -9.66 -19.14
N LYS A 106 0.52 -10.88 -18.81
CA LYS A 106 1.39 -12.06 -18.84
C LYS A 106 2.00 -12.28 -20.23
N GLU A 107 1.21 -12.29 -21.26
CA GLU A 107 1.67 -12.50 -22.65
C GLU A 107 2.69 -11.43 -23.07
N LEU A 108 2.37 -10.15 -22.84
CA LEU A 108 3.24 -9.06 -23.24
C LEU A 108 4.55 -9.01 -22.43
N ILE A 109 4.49 -9.29 -21.13
CA ILE A 109 5.68 -9.36 -20.28
C ILE A 109 6.56 -10.53 -20.70
N GLN A 110 6.00 -11.70 -20.95
CA GLN A 110 6.76 -12.87 -21.41
C GLN A 110 7.36 -12.68 -22.80
N GLU A 111 6.69 -11.99 -23.70
CA GLU A 111 7.24 -11.65 -25.01
C GLU A 111 8.47 -10.75 -24.90
N GLU A 112 8.44 -9.75 -24.01
CA GLU A 112 9.52 -8.79 -23.84
C GLU A 112 10.68 -9.33 -22.98
N PHE A 113 10.37 -10.04 -21.88
CA PHE A 113 11.33 -10.42 -20.84
C PHE A 113 11.63 -11.92 -20.79
N GLY A 114 10.81 -12.76 -21.37
CA GLY A 114 10.90 -14.22 -21.21
C GLY A 114 10.10 -14.75 -20.05
N ASP A 115 10.35 -16.02 -19.68
CA ASP A 115 9.61 -16.69 -18.60
C ASP A 115 10.07 -16.23 -17.22
N GLY A 116 9.15 -15.67 -16.46
CA GLY A 116 9.45 -15.13 -15.13
C GLY A 116 8.30 -14.35 -14.55
N ILE A 117 8.62 -13.55 -13.51
CA ILE A 117 7.65 -12.72 -12.80
C ILE A 117 8.17 -11.29 -12.62
N MET A 118 7.25 -10.35 -12.43
CA MET A 118 7.56 -9.04 -11.87
C MET A 118 7.57 -9.14 -10.33
N SER A 119 8.67 -8.75 -9.68
CA SER A 119 8.72 -8.72 -8.23
C SER A 119 7.74 -7.69 -7.66
N ALA A 120 7.06 -8.06 -6.57
CA ALA A 120 6.33 -7.14 -5.71
C ALA A 120 7.07 -6.84 -4.40
N ILE A 121 8.35 -7.24 -4.29
CA ILE A 121 9.25 -7.00 -3.16
C ILE A 121 10.31 -5.99 -3.54
N ASP A 122 11.05 -6.23 -4.62
CA ASP A 122 11.90 -5.24 -5.29
C ASP A 122 11.01 -4.45 -6.25
N PHE A 123 10.32 -3.45 -5.70
CA PHE A 123 9.13 -2.88 -6.30
C PHE A 123 8.86 -1.46 -5.81
N ASP A 124 8.49 -0.59 -6.74
CA ASP A 124 8.04 0.77 -6.47
C ASP A 124 6.62 0.99 -7.00
N MET A 125 5.86 1.80 -6.29
CA MET A 125 4.51 2.21 -6.68
C MET A 125 4.32 3.70 -6.44
N ALA A 126 3.67 4.38 -7.38
CA ALA A 126 3.27 5.77 -7.25
C ALA A 126 1.80 5.96 -7.64
N ILE A 127 1.13 6.85 -6.93
CA ILE A 127 -0.23 7.30 -7.24
C ILE A 127 -0.20 8.81 -7.40
N GLU A 128 -0.62 9.28 -8.56
CA GLU A 128 -0.58 10.70 -8.93
C GLU A 128 -1.91 11.14 -9.53
N ARG A 129 -2.21 12.42 -9.34
CA ARG A 129 -3.28 13.09 -10.09
C ARG A 129 -2.70 13.52 -11.44
N GLN A 130 -3.30 13.09 -12.53
CA GLN A 130 -3.00 13.57 -13.87
C GLN A 130 -4.12 14.54 -14.30
N PRO A 131 -3.82 15.84 -14.43
CA PRO A 131 -4.82 16.82 -14.89
C PRO A 131 -5.32 16.48 -16.30
N ASP A 132 -6.63 16.57 -16.48
CA ASP A 132 -7.27 16.39 -17.78
C ASP A 132 -8.47 17.37 -17.87
N PRO A 133 -8.66 18.12 -18.98
CA PRO A 133 -9.76 19.07 -19.13
C PRO A 133 -11.15 18.43 -19.02
N LYS A 134 -11.26 17.14 -19.28
CA LYS A 134 -12.52 16.37 -19.19
C LYS A 134 -12.75 15.69 -17.83
N GLY A 135 -11.88 15.94 -16.87
CA GLY A 135 -11.88 15.35 -15.53
C GLY A 135 -10.54 14.66 -15.23
N ASP A 136 -9.96 14.99 -14.08
CA ASP A 136 -8.65 14.48 -13.67
C ASP A 136 -8.60 12.97 -13.63
N ARG A 137 -7.46 12.41 -13.97
CA ARG A 137 -7.22 10.96 -14.00
C ARG A 137 -6.39 10.54 -12.79
N VAL A 138 -6.68 9.34 -12.29
CA VAL A 138 -5.77 8.62 -11.38
C VAL A 138 -4.71 7.95 -12.23
N LYS A 139 -3.45 8.34 -12.03
CA LYS A 139 -2.29 7.68 -12.62
C LYS A 139 -1.63 6.79 -11.60
N LEU A 140 -1.59 5.49 -11.86
CA LEU A 140 -0.92 4.49 -11.06
C LEU A 140 0.30 3.97 -11.84
N THR A 141 1.47 4.07 -11.24
CA THR A 141 2.71 3.56 -11.84
C THR A 141 3.25 2.43 -10.97
N LEU A 142 3.53 1.31 -11.60
CA LEU A 142 4.13 0.12 -10.98
C LEU A 142 5.48 -0.14 -11.65
N SER A 143 6.51 -0.42 -10.86
CA SER A 143 7.84 -0.78 -11.34
C SER A 143 8.40 -1.88 -10.46
N GLY A 144 8.55 -3.07 -10.99
CA GLY A 144 9.08 -4.22 -10.28
C GLY A 144 10.19 -4.90 -11.07
N LYS A 145 11.21 -5.37 -10.35
CA LYS A 145 12.33 -6.12 -10.94
C LYS A 145 11.82 -7.40 -11.58
N PHE A 146 12.23 -7.67 -12.82
CA PHE A 146 11.95 -8.94 -13.47
C PHE A 146 12.82 -10.06 -12.86
N LEU A 147 12.18 -11.16 -12.50
CA LEU A 147 12.81 -12.35 -11.92
C LEU A 147 12.54 -13.54 -12.85
N PRO A 148 13.53 -13.98 -13.66
CA PRO A 148 13.35 -15.14 -14.52
C PRO A 148 13.28 -16.43 -13.73
N TYR A 149 12.50 -17.41 -14.21
CA TYR A 149 12.58 -18.77 -13.70
C TYR A 149 13.91 -19.39 -14.08
N LYS A 150 14.51 -20.10 -13.11
CA LYS A 150 15.76 -20.81 -13.32
C LYS A 150 15.50 -22.13 -14.04
N GLU A 151 16.24 -22.37 -15.12
CA GLU A 151 16.36 -23.69 -15.72
C GLU A 151 17.37 -24.53 -14.93
N TYR A 152 17.04 -25.77 -14.60
CA TYR A 152 17.88 -26.70 -13.83
C TYR A 152 17.83 -28.12 -14.37
#